data_62708dc263e41fcbd1e8eb11e9c9c0ee
#
_entry.id   62708dc263e41fcbd1e8eb11e9c9c0ee
#
_cell.length_a   1.000
_cell.length_b   1.000
_cell.length_c   1.000
_cell.angle_alpha   90.00
_cell.angle_beta   90.00
_cell.angle_gamma   90.00
#
_symmetry.space_group_name_H-M   'P 1'
#
loop_
_entity.id
_entity.type
_entity.pdbx_description
1 polymer ?
#
loop_
_entity_poly.entity_id
_entity_poly.type
_entity_poly.pdbx_seq_one_letter_code
_entity_poly.pdbx_strand_id
1 'polypeptide(L)'
;MSPQEFFENVLPHGTRYSLRLVKKIPLKEALVYNRMYTSAADMADAVEEFNNNGWDVYYATAGFGAAKEADADNAVAKREFYVDVDCGPKKPHADKAAGLVALREFCKTVGLPKPTLIDSGNGIHAHWYLQDPAPIHEWKATADALKARCVKEGFEVDGACTADIVRVLRIPGTLNRKNDTPVTLLTP
;
A
#
# COMPACT_ATOMS: atom_id res chain seq x y z
N MET A 1 -0.05 12.94 -9.26
CA MET A 1 0.60 11.64 -9.52
C MET A 1 -0.42 10.73 -10.13
N SER A 2 -0.20 10.33 -11.37
CA SER A 2 -1.01 9.33 -12.06
C SER A 2 -0.73 7.92 -11.49
N PRO A 3 -1.61 6.91 -11.72
CA PRO A 3 -1.30 5.53 -11.35
C PRO A 3 0.01 5.02 -11.97
N GLN A 4 0.34 5.41 -13.20
CA GLN A 4 1.59 5.02 -13.84
C GLN A 4 2.81 5.60 -13.10
N GLU A 5 2.85 6.92 -12.85
CA GLU A 5 3.93 7.56 -12.09
C GLU A 5 4.08 6.94 -10.68
N PHE A 6 2.97 6.57 -10.05
CA PHE A 6 2.99 5.90 -8.77
C PHE A 6 3.66 4.53 -8.87
N PHE A 7 3.26 3.71 -9.84
CA PHE A 7 3.82 2.37 -10.03
C PHE A 7 5.30 2.37 -10.40
N GLU A 8 5.78 3.37 -11.14
CA GLU A 8 7.20 3.55 -11.44
C GLU A 8 8.06 3.74 -10.18
N ASN A 9 7.46 4.25 -9.09
CA ASN A 9 8.15 4.42 -7.81
C ASN A 9 8.05 3.20 -6.89
N VAL A 10 6.90 2.51 -6.84
CA VAL A 10 6.64 1.47 -5.84
C VAL A 10 6.89 0.04 -6.33
N LEU A 11 6.82 -0.21 -7.65
CA LEU A 11 6.91 -1.57 -8.18
C LEU A 11 8.36 -1.98 -8.46
N PRO A 12 8.75 -3.21 -8.10
CA PRO A 12 10.07 -3.74 -8.42
C PRO A 12 10.17 -4.06 -9.91
N HIS A 13 11.15 -3.46 -10.58
CA HIS A 13 11.38 -3.68 -12.01
C HIS A 13 11.70 -5.15 -12.34
N GLY A 14 11.31 -5.60 -13.54
CA GLY A 14 11.61 -6.95 -14.03
C GLY A 14 10.79 -8.07 -13.39
N THR A 15 9.72 -7.73 -12.69
CA THR A 15 8.80 -8.69 -12.07
C THR A 15 7.40 -8.63 -12.69
N ARG A 16 6.50 -9.51 -12.26
CA ARG A 16 5.07 -9.38 -12.53
C ARG A 16 4.40 -8.63 -11.41
N TYR A 17 3.28 -8.01 -11.72
CA TYR A 17 2.50 -7.16 -10.80
C TYR A 17 1.10 -7.70 -10.64
N SER A 18 0.41 -7.33 -9.55
CA SER A 18 -0.96 -7.78 -9.33
C SER A 18 -1.86 -6.64 -8.85
N LEU A 19 -3.05 -6.54 -9.43
CA LEU A 19 -4.17 -5.82 -8.87
C LEU A 19 -5.09 -6.78 -8.13
N ARG A 20 -5.54 -6.34 -6.95
CA ARG A 20 -6.68 -6.92 -6.26
C ARG A 20 -7.90 -6.04 -6.46
N LEU A 21 -8.94 -6.62 -7.01
CA LEU A 21 -10.20 -5.97 -7.37
C LEU A 21 -11.29 -6.45 -6.42
N VAL A 22 -11.99 -5.53 -5.79
CA VAL A 22 -13.08 -5.83 -4.88
C VAL A 22 -14.33 -5.05 -5.30
N LYS A 23 -15.43 -5.74 -5.53
CA LYS A 23 -16.72 -5.11 -5.84
C LYS A 23 -17.79 -5.58 -4.87
N LYS A 24 -18.31 -4.66 -4.08
CA LYS A 24 -19.45 -4.94 -3.21
C LYS A 24 -20.72 -5.07 -4.04
N ILE A 25 -21.47 -6.12 -3.76
CA ILE A 25 -22.79 -6.33 -4.36
C ILE A 25 -23.80 -6.26 -3.21
N PRO A 26 -24.86 -5.44 -3.34
CA PRO A 26 -25.91 -5.38 -2.33
C PRO A 26 -26.49 -6.77 -2.04
N LEU A 27 -26.60 -7.13 -0.78
CA LEU A 27 -27.18 -8.39 -0.29
C LEU A 27 -26.46 -9.67 -0.74
N LYS A 28 -25.20 -9.57 -1.24
CA LYS A 28 -24.38 -10.70 -1.67
C LYS A 28 -22.95 -10.54 -1.12
N GLU A 29 -22.19 -11.63 -1.19
CA GLU A 29 -20.75 -11.56 -0.94
C GLU A 29 -20.04 -10.67 -1.97
N ALA A 30 -18.98 -10.01 -1.55
CA ALA A 30 -18.19 -9.18 -2.44
C ALA A 30 -17.47 -10.06 -3.48
N LEU A 31 -17.47 -9.61 -4.72
CA LEU A 31 -16.61 -10.20 -5.74
C LEU A 31 -15.17 -9.79 -5.47
N VAL A 32 -14.27 -10.76 -5.48
CA VAL A 32 -12.83 -10.53 -5.26
C VAL A 32 -12.05 -11.25 -6.35
N TYR A 33 -11.20 -10.51 -7.08
CA TYR A 33 -10.33 -11.04 -8.12
C TYR A 33 -8.91 -10.52 -7.95
N ASN A 34 -7.92 -11.35 -8.25
CA ASN A 34 -6.54 -10.93 -8.45
C ASN A 34 -6.23 -11.02 -9.95
N ARG A 35 -5.60 -10.00 -10.50
CA ARG A 35 -5.22 -9.95 -11.91
C ARG A 35 -3.74 -9.62 -12.06
N MET A 36 -3.02 -10.48 -12.79
CA MET A 36 -1.58 -10.34 -13.00
C MET A 36 -1.28 -9.54 -14.27
N TYR A 37 -0.20 -8.76 -14.19
CA TYR A 37 0.31 -7.92 -15.27
C TYR A 37 1.82 -8.11 -15.42
N THR A 38 2.34 -7.96 -16.63
CA THR A 38 3.78 -7.97 -16.95
C THR A 38 4.33 -6.57 -17.20
N SER A 39 3.45 -5.58 -17.33
CA SER A 39 3.78 -4.18 -17.58
C SER A 39 3.09 -3.30 -16.54
N ALA A 40 3.81 -2.32 -15.98
CA ALA A 40 3.25 -1.31 -15.10
C ALA A 40 2.28 -0.38 -15.84
N ALA A 41 2.52 -0.11 -17.14
CA ALA A 41 1.64 0.70 -17.97
C ALA A 41 0.28 0.01 -18.17
N ASP A 42 0.27 -1.28 -18.59
CA ASP A 42 -0.98 -2.03 -18.77
C ASP A 42 -1.75 -2.15 -17.45
N MET A 43 -1.03 -2.26 -16.33
CA MET A 43 -1.66 -2.28 -15.01
C MET A 43 -2.26 -0.91 -14.66
N ALA A 44 -1.62 0.19 -15.02
CA ALA A 44 -2.12 1.54 -14.77
C ALA A 44 -3.40 1.83 -15.58
N ASP A 45 -3.44 1.44 -16.86
CA ASP A 45 -4.63 1.55 -17.71
C ASP A 45 -5.82 0.75 -17.12
N ALA A 46 -5.53 -0.46 -16.64
CA ALA A 46 -6.54 -1.29 -16.00
C ALA A 46 -7.06 -0.69 -14.67
N VAL A 47 -6.24 0.05 -13.92
CA VAL A 47 -6.70 0.75 -12.70
C VAL A 47 -7.81 1.73 -13.03
N GLU A 48 -7.64 2.55 -14.06
CA GLU A 48 -8.64 3.53 -14.47
C GLU A 48 -9.93 2.85 -14.91
N GLU A 49 -9.82 1.81 -15.76
CA GLU A 49 -10.97 1.02 -16.22
C GLU A 49 -11.79 0.45 -15.06
N PHE A 50 -11.13 -0.26 -14.13
CA PHE A 50 -11.82 -0.89 -13.00
C PHE A 50 -12.37 0.13 -12.02
N ASN A 51 -11.64 1.21 -11.74
CA ASN A 51 -12.12 2.27 -10.88
C ASN A 51 -13.38 2.91 -11.46
N ASN A 52 -13.44 3.22 -12.77
CA ASN A 52 -14.61 3.78 -13.43
C ASN A 52 -15.80 2.80 -13.47
N ASN A 53 -15.53 1.49 -13.50
CA ASN A 53 -16.53 0.43 -13.47
C ASN A 53 -16.99 0.01 -12.06
N GLY A 54 -16.67 0.80 -11.04
CA GLY A 54 -17.21 0.64 -9.68
C GLY A 54 -16.49 -0.41 -8.83
N TRP A 55 -15.22 -0.72 -9.12
CA TRP A 55 -14.38 -1.57 -8.28
C TRP A 55 -13.55 -0.76 -7.29
N ASP A 56 -13.38 -1.26 -6.07
CA ASP A 56 -12.24 -0.90 -5.23
C ASP A 56 -10.99 -1.56 -5.81
N VAL A 57 -9.97 -0.76 -6.13
CA VAL A 57 -8.75 -1.22 -6.79
C VAL A 57 -7.58 -1.08 -5.83
N TYR A 58 -6.83 -2.16 -5.67
CA TYR A 58 -5.63 -2.20 -4.85
C TYR A 58 -4.48 -2.77 -5.67
N TYR A 59 -3.26 -2.34 -5.42
CA TYR A 59 -2.06 -3.00 -5.94
C TYR A 59 -1.43 -3.89 -4.88
N ALA A 60 -0.86 -5.01 -5.28
CA ALA A 60 0.00 -5.81 -4.43
C ALA A 60 1.37 -5.13 -4.33
N THR A 61 1.89 -4.97 -3.10
CA THR A 61 3.15 -4.27 -2.82
C THR A 61 4.39 -5.07 -3.19
N ALA A 62 4.24 -6.34 -3.55
CA ALA A 62 5.32 -7.21 -4.01
C ALA A 62 5.32 -7.35 -5.53
N GLY A 63 6.50 -7.55 -6.09
CA GLY A 63 6.69 -8.11 -7.41
C GLY A 63 6.75 -9.63 -7.36
N PHE A 64 6.22 -10.28 -8.38
CA PHE A 64 6.05 -11.73 -8.45
C PHE A 64 6.90 -12.34 -9.56
N GLY A 65 7.30 -13.60 -9.37
CA GLY A 65 7.99 -14.40 -10.37
C GLY A 65 7.08 -14.84 -11.52
N ALA A 66 7.45 -15.91 -12.20
CA ALA A 66 6.72 -16.43 -13.37
C ALA A 66 5.37 -17.07 -13.03
N ALA A 67 5.07 -17.33 -11.76
CA ALA A 67 3.82 -17.93 -11.32
C ALA A 67 2.60 -17.06 -11.65
N LYS A 68 1.43 -17.68 -11.69
CA LYS A 68 0.17 -17.02 -12.04
C LYS A 68 -0.54 -16.42 -10.82
N GLU A 69 -0.08 -16.72 -9.60
CA GLU A 69 -0.72 -16.34 -8.36
C GLU A 69 0.11 -15.29 -7.61
N ALA A 70 -0.59 -14.31 -7.02
CA ALA A 70 0.01 -13.25 -6.23
C ALA A 70 -0.03 -13.64 -4.73
N ASP A 71 0.75 -14.65 -4.36
CA ASP A 71 0.92 -15.16 -3.00
C ASP A 71 2.35 -14.96 -2.48
N ALA A 72 2.57 -15.33 -1.22
CA ALA A 72 3.86 -15.12 -0.56
C ALA A 72 4.98 -16.00 -1.14
N ASP A 73 4.66 -17.20 -1.62
CA ASP A 73 5.64 -18.14 -2.17
C ASP A 73 6.15 -17.70 -3.54
N ASN A 74 5.35 -16.93 -4.26
CA ASN A 74 5.68 -16.38 -5.58
C ASN A 74 6.24 -14.96 -5.54
N ALA A 75 6.21 -14.30 -4.38
CA ALA A 75 6.77 -12.96 -4.22
C ALA A 75 8.30 -13.02 -4.28
N VAL A 76 8.92 -12.17 -5.11
CA VAL A 76 10.38 -12.19 -5.34
C VAL A 76 11.10 -10.95 -4.82
N ALA A 77 10.46 -9.77 -4.89
CA ALA A 77 11.07 -8.51 -4.46
C ALA A 77 10.03 -7.48 -4.04
N LYS A 78 10.48 -6.47 -3.30
CA LYS A 78 9.74 -5.24 -3.02
C LYS A 78 10.62 -4.03 -3.23
N ARG A 79 9.99 -2.88 -3.50
CA ARG A 79 10.69 -1.61 -3.73
C ARG A 79 10.28 -0.51 -2.76
N GLU A 80 9.58 -0.87 -1.69
CA GLU A 80 9.11 0.08 -0.69
C GLU A 80 8.99 -0.55 0.69
N PHE A 81 9.14 0.29 1.72
CA PHE A 81 8.62 0.03 3.06
C PHE A 81 7.39 0.91 3.28
N TYR A 82 6.49 0.46 4.12
CA TYR A 82 5.25 1.22 4.38
C TYR A 82 4.70 0.95 5.78
N VAL A 83 3.92 1.90 6.26
CA VAL A 83 3.04 1.74 7.41
C VAL A 83 1.64 2.24 7.06
N ASP A 84 0.64 1.62 7.65
CA ASP A 84 -0.77 2.02 7.54
C ASP A 84 -1.21 2.63 8.88
N VAL A 85 -1.48 3.93 8.86
CA VAL A 85 -1.87 4.74 10.02
C VAL A 85 -3.38 4.89 10.00
N ASP A 86 -4.05 4.04 10.74
CA ASP A 86 -5.51 4.05 10.88
C ASP A 86 -6.02 5.27 11.66
N CYS A 87 -6.95 6.01 11.08
CA CYS A 87 -7.49 7.24 11.67
C CYS A 87 -9.03 7.21 11.74
N GLY A 88 -9.59 7.85 12.77
CA GLY A 88 -11.02 8.03 12.94
C GLY A 88 -11.58 7.49 14.25
N PRO A 89 -12.91 7.55 14.44
CA PRO A 89 -13.56 7.05 15.65
C PRO A 89 -13.21 5.58 15.92
N LYS A 90 -12.79 5.28 17.15
CA LYS A 90 -12.37 3.93 17.59
C LYS A 90 -11.10 3.40 16.91
N LYS A 91 -10.29 4.29 16.31
CA LYS A 91 -8.97 3.99 15.78
C LYS A 91 -7.89 4.56 16.69
N PRO A 92 -6.64 4.11 16.59
CA PRO A 92 -5.53 4.62 17.40
C PRO A 92 -5.37 6.14 17.32
N HIS A 93 -5.57 6.69 16.13
CA HIS A 93 -5.50 8.14 15.91
C HIS A 93 -6.91 8.71 15.69
N ALA A 94 -7.28 9.73 16.45
CA ALA A 94 -8.62 10.33 16.42
C ALA A 94 -9.01 10.84 15.03
N ASP A 95 -8.04 11.37 14.30
CA ASP A 95 -8.18 11.87 12.93
C ASP A 95 -6.82 11.82 12.19
N LYS A 96 -6.82 12.21 10.91
CA LYS A 96 -5.61 12.22 10.08
C LYS A 96 -4.57 13.24 10.55
N ALA A 97 -5.00 14.35 11.17
CA ALA A 97 -4.06 15.34 11.70
C ALA A 97 -3.26 14.75 12.86
N ALA A 98 -3.94 14.07 13.79
CA ALA A 98 -3.29 13.35 14.89
C ALA A 98 -2.37 12.24 14.38
N GLY A 99 -2.80 11.46 13.39
CA GLY A 99 -1.97 10.43 12.75
C GLY A 99 -0.70 11.00 12.09
N LEU A 100 -0.81 12.14 11.41
CA LEU A 100 0.34 12.84 10.81
C LEU A 100 1.33 13.36 11.86
N VAL A 101 0.85 13.89 12.97
CA VAL A 101 1.69 14.33 14.08
C VAL A 101 2.46 13.15 14.65
N ALA A 102 1.78 12.05 14.98
CA ALA A 102 2.39 10.84 15.52
C ALA A 102 3.44 10.26 14.55
N LEU A 103 3.14 10.18 13.25
CA LEU A 103 4.07 9.72 12.23
C LEU A 103 5.33 10.60 12.15
N ARG A 104 5.19 11.92 12.18
CA ARG A 104 6.33 12.86 12.15
C ARG A 104 7.25 12.67 13.37
N GLU A 105 6.67 12.57 14.57
CA GLU A 105 7.42 12.33 15.78
C GLU A 105 8.12 10.98 15.75
N PHE A 106 7.45 9.94 15.28
CA PHE A 106 8.05 8.63 15.07
C PHE A 106 9.26 8.71 14.12
N CYS A 107 9.08 9.28 12.92
CA CYS A 107 10.18 9.41 11.96
C CYS A 107 11.37 10.19 12.53
N LYS A 108 11.13 11.27 13.28
CA LYS A 108 12.16 12.06 13.95
C LYS A 108 12.90 11.24 15.02
N THR A 109 12.14 10.51 15.85
CA THR A 109 12.70 9.71 16.95
C THR A 109 13.59 8.59 16.44
N VAL A 110 13.21 7.94 15.33
CA VAL A 110 13.95 6.77 14.81
C VAL A 110 14.92 7.13 13.68
N GLY A 111 14.95 8.40 13.26
CA GLY A 111 15.86 8.86 12.20
C GLY A 111 15.45 8.43 10.80
N LEU A 112 14.15 8.18 10.55
CA LEU A 112 13.66 7.86 9.22
C LEU A 112 13.52 9.12 8.36
N PRO A 113 13.80 9.04 7.05
CA PRO A 113 13.54 10.13 6.12
C PRO A 113 12.03 10.40 6.01
N LYS A 114 11.69 11.56 5.46
CA LYS A 114 10.30 11.94 5.19
C LYS A 114 9.67 10.95 4.19
N PRO A 115 8.55 10.30 4.53
CA PRO A 115 7.87 9.39 3.61
C PRO A 115 7.03 10.14 2.57
N THR A 116 6.71 9.47 1.48
CA THR A 116 5.58 9.83 0.62
C THR A 116 4.30 9.44 1.33
N LEU A 117 3.32 10.34 1.37
CA LEU A 117 2.07 10.15 2.10
C LEU A 117 0.88 10.05 1.15
N ILE A 118 0.04 9.05 1.39
CA ILE A 118 -1.19 8.83 0.63
C ILE A 118 -2.37 8.85 1.61
N ASP A 119 -3.34 9.72 1.34
CA ASP A 119 -4.65 9.63 1.99
C ASP A 119 -5.41 8.45 1.41
N SER A 120 -5.60 7.40 2.19
CA SER A 120 -6.31 6.18 1.75
C SER A 120 -7.84 6.30 1.88
N GLY A 121 -8.33 7.47 2.31
CA GLY A 121 -9.71 7.74 2.64
C GLY A 121 -10.00 7.63 4.14
N ASN A 122 -9.66 6.52 4.78
CA ASN A 122 -9.86 6.30 6.22
C ASN A 122 -8.61 6.48 7.08
N GLY A 123 -7.45 6.57 6.46
CA GLY A 123 -6.16 6.66 7.15
C GLY A 123 -5.10 7.19 6.20
N ILE A 124 -3.86 6.97 6.58
CA ILE A 124 -2.69 7.45 5.84
C ILE A 124 -1.77 6.27 5.60
N HIS A 125 -1.42 6.01 4.34
CA HIS A 125 -0.28 5.16 4.03
C HIS A 125 0.97 6.02 3.95
N ALA A 126 2.01 5.67 4.67
CA ALA A 126 3.31 6.30 4.57
C ALA A 126 4.29 5.33 3.89
N HIS A 127 4.93 5.78 2.81
CA HIS A 127 5.79 4.98 1.94
C HIS A 127 7.21 5.51 1.92
N TRP A 128 8.19 4.62 2.04
CA TRP A 128 9.61 4.88 1.83
C TRP A 128 10.07 4.06 0.64
N TYR A 129 10.30 4.71 -0.49
CA TYR A 129 10.71 4.05 -1.73
C TYR A 129 12.19 3.69 -1.68
N LEU A 130 12.52 2.52 -2.21
CA LEU A 130 13.89 2.08 -2.41
C LEU A 130 14.34 2.46 -3.82
N GLN A 131 15.62 2.81 -3.96
CA GLN A 131 16.22 3.04 -5.27
C GLN A 131 16.21 1.74 -6.09
N ASP A 132 16.68 0.66 -5.47
CA ASP A 132 16.71 -0.67 -6.06
C ASP A 132 15.75 -1.62 -5.33
N PRO A 133 15.13 -2.57 -6.04
CA PRO A 133 14.30 -3.58 -5.41
C PRO A 133 15.09 -4.46 -4.44
N ALA A 134 14.53 -4.70 -3.26
CA ALA A 134 15.08 -5.63 -2.28
C ALA A 134 14.46 -7.03 -2.46
N PRO A 135 15.26 -8.12 -2.50
CA PRO A 135 14.76 -9.48 -2.43
C PRO A 135 13.88 -9.69 -1.19
N ILE A 136 12.86 -10.54 -1.29
CA ILE A 136 11.86 -10.71 -0.23
C ILE A 136 12.47 -11.03 1.14
N HIS A 137 13.50 -11.89 1.20
CA HIS A 137 14.12 -12.26 2.47
C HIS A 137 14.86 -11.10 3.16
N GLU A 138 15.51 -10.22 2.40
CA GLU A 138 16.16 -9.01 2.90
C GLU A 138 15.13 -7.96 3.31
N TRP A 139 14.13 -7.74 2.45
CA TRP A 139 13.03 -6.83 2.74
C TRP A 139 12.30 -7.22 4.03
N LYS A 140 12.00 -8.51 4.19
CA LYS A 140 11.23 -9.02 5.34
C LYS A 140 11.93 -8.75 6.66
N ALA A 141 13.24 -8.97 6.74
CA ALA A 141 14.01 -8.69 7.95
C ALA A 141 13.94 -7.21 8.36
N THR A 142 14.06 -6.30 7.38
CA THR A 142 13.96 -4.86 7.63
C THR A 142 12.53 -4.42 7.97
N ALA A 143 11.53 -5.00 7.32
CA ALA A 143 10.12 -4.72 7.61
C ALA A 143 9.71 -5.19 9.02
N ASP A 144 10.21 -6.34 9.46
CA ASP A 144 10.00 -6.82 10.83
C ASP A 144 10.69 -5.91 11.85
N ALA A 145 11.88 -5.41 11.54
CA ALA A 145 12.57 -4.42 12.38
C ALA A 145 11.80 -3.09 12.46
N LEU A 146 11.26 -2.60 11.35
CA LEU A 146 10.38 -1.43 11.31
C LEU A 146 9.14 -1.63 12.18
N LYS A 147 8.45 -2.76 12.03
CA LYS A 147 7.30 -3.14 12.86
C LYS A 147 7.66 -3.16 14.35
N ALA A 148 8.75 -3.81 14.70
CA ALA A 148 9.22 -3.85 16.10
C ALA A 148 9.55 -2.45 16.63
N ARG A 149 10.09 -1.57 15.78
CA ARG A 149 10.39 -0.19 16.15
C ARG A 149 9.12 0.62 16.38
N CYS A 150 8.07 0.47 15.57
CA CYS A 150 6.77 1.09 15.82
C CYS A 150 6.25 0.71 17.22
N VAL A 151 6.25 -0.57 17.54
CA VAL A 151 5.80 -1.06 18.86
C VAL A 151 6.66 -0.47 20.00
N LYS A 152 7.98 -0.49 19.85
CA LYS A 152 8.89 0.02 20.88
C LYS A 152 8.70 1.50 21.18
N GLU A 153 8.45 2.30 20.16
CA GLU A 153 8.25 3.76 20.31
C GLU A 153 6.79 4.15 20.59
N GLY A 154 5.89 3.16 20.71
CA GLY A 154 4.47 3.42 20.96
C GLY A 154 3.73 4.06 19.77
N PHE A 155 4.28 3.91 18.55
CA PHE A 155 3.64 4.40 17.34
C PHE A 155 2.64 3.35 16.84
N GLU A 156 1.37 3.63 17.00
CA GLU A 156 0.28 2.71 16.67
C GLU A 156 -0.02 2.72 15.17
N VAL A 157 0.23 1.59 14.51
CA VAL A 157 -0.03 1.33 13.09
C VAL A 157 -0.69 -0.04 12.91
N ASP A 158 -1.25 -0.33 11.73
CA ASP A 158 -1.63 -1.71 11.39
C ASP A 158 -0.37 -2.59 11.29
N GLY A 159 -0.02 -3.20 12.42
CA GLY A 159 1.17 -4.07 12.53
C GLY A 159 1.08 -5.33 11.67
N ALA A 160 -0.11 -5.77 11.24
CA ALA A 160 -0.24 -6.84 10.27
C ALA A 160 0.15 -6.36 8.87
N CYS A 161 -0.08 -5.07 8.56
CA CYS A 161 0.26 -4.45 7.28
C CYS A 161 1.78 -4.34 7.07
N THR A 162 2.50 -3.78 8.05
CA THR A 162 3.88 -3.29 7.91
C THR A 162 4.88 -4.34 7.42
N ALA A 163 4.72 -5.60 7.81
CA ALA A 163 5.65 -6.69 7.45
C ALA A 163 4.99 -7.81 6.64
N ASP A 164 3.82 -7.54 6.05
CA ASP A 164 3.12 -8.49 5.19
C ASP A 164 3.75 -8.50 3.79
N ILE A 165 4.18 -9.67 3.34
CA ILE A 165 4.84 -9.86 2.03
C ILE A 165 3.88 -9.53 0.88
N VAL A 166 2.61 -9.92 1.00
CA VAL A 166 1.61 -9.79 -0.10
C VAL A 166 0.53 -8.76 0.20
N ARG A 167 0.85 -7.78 1.05
CA ARG A 167 -0.08 -6.70 1.34
C ARG A 167 -0.57 -6.02 0.08
N VAL A 168 -1.85 -5.68 0.07
CA VAL A 168 -2.43 -4.82 -0.96
C VAL A 168 -2.75 -3.45 -0.36
N LEU A 169 -2.41 -2.39 -1.09
CA LEU A 169 -2.64 -1.00 -0.69
C LEU A 169 -3.45 -0.25 -1.76
N ARG A 170 -4.05 0.86 -1.37
CA ARG A 170 -4.82 1.70 -2.27
C ARG A 170 -3.92 2.52 -3.19
N ILE A 171 -4.43 2.82 -4.37
CA ILE A 171 -3.71 3.49 -5.45
C ILE A 171 -4.19 4.95 -5.51
N PRO A 172 -3.29 5.95 -5.49
CA PRO A 172 -3.65 7.35 -5.74
C PRO A 172 -4.40 7.52 -7.07
N GLY A 173 -5.41 8.38 -7.08
CA GLY A 173 -6.27 8.60 -8.24
C GLY A 173 -7.50 7.67 -8.30
N THR A 174 -7.64 6.73 -7.36
CA THR A 174 -8.83 5.86 -7.25
C THR A 174 -9.81 6.35 -6.19
N LEU A 175 -10.99 5.73 -6.12
CA LEU A 175 -11.99 5.99 -5.10
C LEU A 175 -12.00 4.88 -4.06
N ASN A 176 -11.93 5.24 -2.78
CA ASN A 176 -12.24 4.33 -1.67
C ASN A 176 -13.76 4.23 -1.52
N ARG A 177 -14.35 3.19 -2.06
CA ARG A 177 -15.81 2.98 -2.08
C ARG A 177 -16.38 2.53 -0.74
N LYS A 178 -15.55 2.34 0.27
CA LYS A 178 -16.02 2.07 1.63
C LYS A 178 -16.67 3.31 2.26
N ASN A 179 -16.22 4.50 1.86
CA ASN A 179 -16.67 5.80 2.37
C ASN A 179 -16.77 6.89 1.29
N ASP A 180 -16.70 6.50 0.00
CA ASP A 180 -16.77 7.38 -1.17
C ASP A 180 -15.76 8.55 -1.13
N THR A 181 -14.54 8.24 -0.67
CA THR A 181 -13.47 9.24 -0.53
C THR A 181 -12.39 9.01 -1.58
N PRO A 182 -11.90 10.05 -2.28
CA PRO A 182 -10.75 9.93 -3.18
C PRO A 182 -9.50 9.47 -2.43
N VAL A 183 -8.73 8.59 -3.05
CA VAL A 183 -7.38 8.25 -2.62
C VAL A 183 -6.41 9.23 -3.25
N THR A 184 -5.71 10.03 -2.45
CA THR A 184 -4.90 11.13 -2.95
C THR A 184 -3.50 11.15 -2.37
N LEU A 185 -2.55 11.66 -3.15
CA LEU A 185 -1.23 12.00 -2.64
C LEU A 185 -1.37 13.22 -1.72
N LEU A 186 -0.89 13.11 -0.49
CA LEU A 186 -0.75 14.26 0.39
C LEU A 186 0.55 14.98 0.04
N THR A 187 0.40 16.13 -0.60
CA THR A 187 1.55 17.03 -0.80
C THR A 187 2.04 17.56 0.54
N PRO A 188 3.37 17.73 0.72
CA PRO A 188 3.94 18.23 1.96
C PRO A 188 3.56 19.66 2.27
#